data_a38bcad45fd0aefaf165961d7a2f75c5
#
_entry.id   a38bcad45fd0aefaf165961d7a2f75c5
#
_cell.length_a   1.000
_cell.length_b   1.000
_cell.length_c   1.000
_cell.angle_alpha   90.00
_cell.angle_beta   90.00
_cell.angle_gamma   90.00
#
_symmetry.space_group_name_H-M   'P 1'
#
loop_
_entity.id
_entity.type
_entity.pdbx_description
1 polymer ?
#
loop_
_entity_poly.entity_id
_entity_poly.type
_entity_poly.pdbx_seq_one_letter_code
_entity_poly.pdbx_strand_id
1 'polypeptide(L)'
;LIKHVDALIVIPNQNLITNEMRLTMKQSYAIADEVLKTDVIAIAEIITRHDEINVDFADVTTILKGAGRAHIAIGHGEGKDKVQDIINQVISSDLLETSIKGARRLIVNVTMSEDLLISDMDELTAAIADAADDNVEIIFGNGTNPDTKDAMDVTVIAADFVDRDDVP
;
A
#
# COMPACT_ATOMS: atom_id res chain seq x y z
N LEU A 1 15.51 3.78 16.19
CA LEU A 1 14.07 4.09 16.11
C LEU A 1 13.22 2.84 16.31
N ILE A 2 13.46 1.75 15.57
CA ILE A 2 12.61 0.54 15.58
C ILE A 2 12.34 -0.04 16.98
N LYS A 3 13.26 0.10 17.92
CA LYS A 3 13.11 -0.36 19.31
C LYS A 3 12.15 0.48 20.18
N HIS A 4 11.66 1.60 19.65
CA HIS A 4 10.87 2.58 20.38
C HIS A 4 9.53 2.92 19.70
N VAL A 5 9.21 2.22 18.62
CA VAL A 5 7.97 2.38 17.86
C VAL A 5 7.37 0.99 17.59
N ASP A 6 6.07 0.91 17.44
CA ASP A 6 5.38 -0.34 17.11
C ASP A 6 5.59 -0.74 15.65
N ALA A 7 5.57 0.23 14.75
CA ALA A 7 5.84 0.03 13.32
C ALA A 7 6.70 1.16 12.77
N LEU A 8 7.55 0.85 11.81
CA LEU A 8 8.41 1.79 11.11
C LEU A 8 8.31 1.60 9.60
N ILE A 9 7.81 2.61 8.92
CA ILE A 9 7.82 2.70 7.45
C ILE A 9 9.04 3.51 7.04
N VAL A 10 9.86 2.94 6.15
CA VAL A 10 11.06 3.59 5.60
C VAL A 10 10.89 3.79 4.11
N ILE A 11 10.98 5.04 3.67
CA ILE A 11 10.92 5.43 2.26
C ILE A 11 12.31 5.90 1.85
N PRO A 12 13.11 5.09 1.13
CA PRO A 12 14.46 5.49 0.70
C PRO A 12 14.36 6.56 -0.39
N ASN A 13 14.91 7.75 -0.13
CA ASN A 13 14.91 8.84 -1.12
C ASN A 13 15.57 8.45 -2.46
N GLN A 14 16.54 7.52 -2.43
CA GLN A 14 17.23 7.03 -3.63
C GLN A 14 16.30 6.30 -4.59
N ASN A 15 15.29 5.63 -4.08
CA ASN A 15 14.34 4.88 -4.88
C ASN A 15 13.29 5.78 -5.55
N LEU A 16 13.13 7.02 -5.04
CA LEU A 16 12.23 8.03 -5.62
C LEU A 16 12.83 8.76 -6.82
N ILE A 17 14.14 8.59 -7.05
CA ILE A 17 14.87 9.31 -8.08
C ILE A 17 15.45 8.29 -9.06
N THR A 18 14.84 8.16 -10.22
CA THR A 18 15.41 7.34 -11.29
C THR A 18 16.63 8.03 -11.89
N ASN A 19 17.66 7.26 -12.29
CA ASN A 19 18.89 7.78 -12.91
C ASN A 19 18.65 8.55 -14.22
N GLU A 20 17.46 8.47 -14.79
CA GLU A 20 17.05 9.18 -16.00
C GLU A 20 16.54 10.59 -15.72
N MET A 21 16.21 10.92 -14.45
CA MET A 21 15.72 12.24 -14.06
C MET A 21 16.89 13.16 -13.76
N ARG A 22 17.11 14.17 -14.60
CA ARG A 22 18.03 15.29 -14.30
C ARG A 22 17.38 16.25 -13.32
N LEU A 23 17.40 15.92 -12.04
CA LEU A 23 16.79 16.69 -10.98
C LEU A 23 17.84 17.50 -10.20
N THR A 24 17.47 18.71 -9.82
CA THR A 24 18.22 19.47 -8.80
C THR A 24 17.95 18.87 -7.42
N MET A 25 18.85 19.11 -6.46
CA MET A 25 18.66 18.71 -5.05
C MET A 25 17.31 19.18 -4.48
N LYS A 26 16.91 20.41 -4.81
CA LYS A 26 15.62 20.96 -4.36
C LYS A 26 14.44 20.19 -4.92
N GLN A 27 14.50 19.78 -6.19
CA GLN A 27 13.45 18.97 -6.83
C GLN A 27 13.39 17.56 -6.24
N SER A 28 14.54 16.97 -5.93
CA SER A 28 14.60 15.65 -5.29
C SER A 28 13.96 15.66 -3.90
N TYR A 29 14.23 16.68 -3.09
CA TYR A 29 13.56 16.82 -1.80
C TYR A 29 12.08 17.07 -1.93
N ALA A 30 11.63 17.84 -2.91
CA ALA A 30 10.20 18.08 -3.14
C ALA A 30 9.45 16.80 -3.52
N ILE A 31 10.07 15.91 -4.29
CA ILE A 31 9.50 14.58 -4.61
C ILE A 31 9.40 13.72 -3.33
N ALA A 32 10.44 13.68 -2.52
CA ALA A 32 10.43 12.92 -1.27
C ALA A 32 9.34 13.44 -0.29
N ASP A 33 9.20 14.76 -0.18
CA ASP A 33 8.16 15.39 0.64
C ASP A 33 6.75 15.05 0.13
N GLU A 34 6.53 15.02 -1.18
CA GLU A 34 5.22 14.70 -1.77
C GLU A 34 4.86 13.22 -1.56
N VAL A 35 5.81 12.30 -1.68
CA VAL A 35 5.58 10.88 -1.39
C VAL A 35 5.22 10.69 0.07
N LEU A 36 6.00 11.26 0.99
CA LEU A 36 5.73 11.16 2.42
C LEU A 36 4.35 11.74 2.78
N LYS A 37 3.98 12.87 2.18
CA LYS A 37 2.67 13.49 2.35
C LYS A 37 1.55 12.57 1.86
N THR A 38 1.72 11.96 0.70
CA THR A 38 0.76 11.02 0.11
C THR A 38 0.55 9.82 1.02
N ASP A 39 1.61 9.24 1.55
CA ASP A 39 1.53 8.09 2.47
C ASP A 39 0.82 8.44 3.78
N VAL A 40 1.12 9.61 4.36
CA VAL A 40 0.44 10.08 5.58
C VAL A 40 -1.05 10.31 5.33
N ILE A 41 -1.40 10.91 4.19
CA ILE A 41 -2.80 11.14 3.80
C ILE A 41 -3.51 9.80 3.61
N ALA A 42 -2.91 8.84 2.90
CA ALA A 42 -3.49 7.53 2.65
C ALA A 42 -3.80 6.78 3.94
N ILE A 43 -2.89 6.79 4.92
CA ILE A 43 -3.13 6.18 6.24
C ILE A 43 -4.25 6.91 6.99
N ALA A 44 -4.27 8.25 6.95
CA ALA A 44 -5.30 9.04 7.61
C ALA A 44 -6.69 8.79 6.98
N GLU A 45 -6.78 8.69 5.67
CA GLU A 45 -8.01 8.40 4.95
C GLU A 45 -8.59 7.03 5.29
N ILE A 46 -7.77 5.99 5.39
CA ILE A 46 -8.22 4.65 5.81
C ILE A 46 -8.98 4.70 7.14
N ILE A 47 -8.54 5.55 8.07
CA ILE A 47 -9.13 5.65 9.42
C ILE A 47 -10.34 6.60 9.46
N THR A 48 -10.33 7.64 8.64
CA THR A 48 -11.29 8.77 8.76
C THR A 48 -12.43 8.72 7.75
N ARG A 49 -12.30 8.01 6.64
CA ARG A 49 -13.36 7.88 5.64
C ARG A 49 -14.49 7.00 6.15
N HIS A 50 -15.71 7.36 5.74
CA HIS A 50 -16.90 6.55 5.97
C HIS A 50 -17.24 5.84 4.66
N ASP A 51 -16.65 4.67 4.49
CA ASP A 51 -16.78 3.83 3.31
C ASP A 51 -17.84 2.72 3.55
N GLU A 52 -18.16 1.90 2.55
CA GLU A 52 -19.11 0.80 2.67
C GLU A 52 -18.61 -0.30 3.62
N ILE A 53 -17.31 -0.60 3.56
CA ILE A 53 -16.61 -1.46 4.51
C ILE A 53 -15.46 -0.67 5.10
N ASN A 54 -15.58 -0.30 6.36
CA ASN A 54 -14.60 0.54 7.04
C ASN A 54 -13.52 -0.29 7.71
N VAL A 55 -12.29 0.21 7.60
CA VAL A 55 -11.18 -0.18 8.48
C VAL A 55 -11.17 0.82 9.63
N ASP A 56 -11.39 0.38 10.84
CA ASP A 56 -11.37 1.27 12.00
C ASP A 56 -9.96 1.41 12.62
N PHE A 57 -9.82 2.33 13.58
CA PHE A 57 -8.55 2.55 14.25
C PHE A 57 -8.07 1.31 15.04
N ALA A 58 -8.98 0.48 15.52
CA ALA A 58 -8.64 -0.75 16.22
C ALA A 58 -8.02 -1.78 15.27
N ASP A 59 -8.52 -1.86 14.03
CA ASP A 59 -7.97 -2.72 12.98
C ASP A 59 -6.55 -2.30 12.61
N VAL A 60 -6.33 -1.00 12.39
CA VAL A 60 -4.99 -0.44 12.11
C VAL A 60 -4.04 -0.73 13.27
N THR A 61 -4.51 -0.56 14.50
CA THR A 61 -3.72 -0.86 15.69
C THR A 61 -3.35 -2.34 15.75
N THR A 62 -4.28 -3.25 15.45
CA THR A 62 -4.04 -4.70 15.46
C THR A 62 -2.94 -5.08 14.47
N ILE A 63 -2.96 -4.51 13.27
CA ILE A 63 -1.97 -4.80 12.22
C ILE A 63 -0.59 -4.22 12.54
N LEU A 64 -0.53 -2.98 13.04
CA LEU A 64 0.73 -2.27 13.20
C LEU A 64 1.39 -2.43 14.58
N LYS A 65 0.65 -2.84 15.61
CA LYS A 65 1.21 -2.97 16.96
C LYS A 65 2.27 -4.06 17.02
N GLY A 66 3.48 -3.66 17.39
CA GLY A 66 4.63 -4.55 17.49
C GLY A 66 5.07 -5.17 16.16
N ALA A 67 4.66 -4.60 15.03
CA ALA A 67 4.92 -5.15 13.71
C ALA A 67 6.35 -4.92 13.20
N GLY A 68 7.11 -4.05 13.86
CA GLY A 68 8.48 -3.75 13.46
C GLY A 68 8.54 -2.97 12.13
N ARG A 69 9.05 -3.58 11.07
CA ARG A 69 9.03 -2.96 9.73
C ARG A 69 7.64 -3.05 9.13
N ALA A 70 7.20 -1.96 8.55
CA ALA A 70 5.98 -1.87 7.76
C ALA A 70 6.27 -1.20 6.42
N HIS A 71 5.41 -1.46 5.45
CA HIS A 71 5.51 -0.94 4.10
C HIS A 71 4.14 -0.42 3.66
N ILE A 72 4.13 0.68 2.92
CA ILE A 72 2.93 1.19 2.27
C ILE A 72 3.13 1.17 0.77
N ALA A 73 2.11 0.73 0.05
CA ALA A 73 2.06 0.77 -1.40
C ALA A 73 0.72 1.35 -1.83
N ILE A 74 0.78 2.24 -2.81
CA ILE A 74 -0.40 2.88 -3.39
C ILE A 74 -0.40 2.56 -4.88
N GLY A 75 -1.56 2.11 -5.37
CA GLY A 75 -1.76 1.81 -6.77
C GLY A 75 -3.00 2.49 -7.31
N HIS A 76 -2.91 2.96 -8.55
CA HIS A 76 -4.01 3.54 -9.30
C HIS A 76 -4.11 2.88 -10.68
N GLY A 77 -5.33 2.59 -11.11
CA GLY A 77 -5.58 2.03 -12.42
C GLY A 77 -6.91 2.49 -13.00
N GLU A 78 -6.94 2.66 -14.32
CA GLU A 78 -8.12 3.05 -15.09
C GLU A 78 -8.30 2.14 -16.31
N GLY A 79 -9.56 1.93 -16.71
CA GLY A 79 -9.88 1.19 -17.92
C GLY A 79 -9.64 -0.31 -17.79
N LYS A 80 -9.37 -0.98 -18.91
CA LYS A 80 -9.34 -2.45 -19.01
C LYS A 80 -8.22 -3.10 -18.23
N ASP A 81 -7.06 -2.45 -18.15
CA ASP A 81 -5.85 -3.01 -17.55
C ASP A 81 -5.65 -2.52 -16.10
N LYS A 82 -6.65 -1.84 -15.53
CA LYS A 82 -6.56 -1.20 -14.20
C LYS A 82 -6.08 -2.13 -13.10
N VAL A 83 -6.58 -3.36 -13.06
CA VAL A 83 -6.19 -4.34 -12.03
C VAL A 83 -4.73 -4.73 -12.20
N GLN A 84 -4.28 -5.01 -13.43
CA GLN A 84 -2.91 -5.38 -13.72
C GLN A 84 -1.93 -4.22 -13.45
N ASP A 85 -2.34 -2.98 -13.76
CA ASP A 85 -1.55 -1.79 -13.47
C ASP A 85 -1.36 -1.59 -11.96
N ILE A 86 -2.42 -1.79 -11.18
CA ILE A 86 -2.36 -1.73 -9.72
C ILE A 86 -1.48 -2.85 -9.16
N ILE A 87 -1.65 -4.08 -9.63
CA ILE A 87 -0.83 -5.22 -9.21
C ILE A 87 0.65 -4.92 -9.44
N ASN A 88 1.00 -4.38 -10.59
CA ASN A 88 2.38 -3.99 -10.91
C ASN A 88 2.90 -2.89 -9.98
N GLN A 89 2.07 -1.91 -9.63
CA GLN A 89 2.46 -0.83 -8.73
C GLN A 89 2.61 -1.29 -7.28
N VAL A 90 1.71 -2.16 -6.81
CA VAL A 90 1.66 -2.58 -5.40
C VAL A 90 2.62 -3.73 -5.10
N ILE A 91 2.73 -4.71 -6.00
CA ILE A 91 3.49 -5.94 -5.78
C ILE A 91 4.90 -5.86 -6.35
N SER A 92 5.05 -5.27 -7.54
CA SER A 92 6.30 -5.30 -8.32
C SER A 92 7.06 -3.97 -8.29
N SER A 93 6.77 -3.08 -7.36
CA SER A 93 7.45 -1.79 -7.28
C SER A 93 8.95 -1.97 -7.02
N ASP A 94 9.75 -1.93 -8.10
CA ASP A 94 11.23 -1.89 -8.05
C ASP A 94 11.75 -0.63 -7.33
N LEU A 95 10.86 0.32 -7.05
CA LEU A 95 11.19 1.57 -6.35
C LEU A 95 11.39 1.37 -4.85
N LEU A 96 10.99 0.22 -4.31
CA LEU A 96 11.02 -0.02 -2.87
C LEU A 96 11.93 -1.21 -2.59
N GLU A 97 12.84 -1.06 -1.64
CA GLU A 97 13.67 -2.17 -1.13
C GLU A 97 12.83 -3.28 -0.49
N THR A 98 11.57 -2.96 -0.19
CA THR A 98 10.58 -3.87 0.39
C THR A 98 9.37 -3.97 -0.53
N SER A 99 8.87 -5.17 -0.72
CA SER A 99 7.59 -5.44 -1.36
C SER A 99 6.64 -6.00 -0.31
N ILE A 100 5.36 -6.15 -0.63
CA ILE A 100 4.40 -6.83 0.26
C ILE A 100 4.73 -8.32 0.43
N LYS A 101 5.71 -8.81 -0.30
CA LYS A 101 6.11 -10.20 -0.32
C LYS A 101 6.63 -10.68 1.03
N GLY A 102 5.98 -11.70 1.57
CA GLY A 102 6.29 -12.27 2.86
C GLY A 102 5.71 -11.49 4.06
N ALA A 103 4.84 -10.52 3.82
CA ALA A 103 4.07 -9.86 4.88
C ALA A 103 3.04 -10.84 5.46
N ARG A 104 2.92 -10.86 6.77
CA ARG A 104 1.96 -11.69 7.50
C ARG A 104 0.69 -10.93 7.87
N ARG A 105 0.74 -9.60 7.81
CA ARG A 105 -0.40 -8.73 8.13
C ARG A 105 -0.54 -7.68 7.05
N LEU A 106 -1.74 -7.56 6.51
CA LEU A 106 -2.07 -6.56 5.49
C LEU A 106 -3.33 -5.78 5.87
N ILE A 107 -3.31 -4.49 5.58
CA ILE A 107 -4.51 -3.68 5.41
C ILE A 107 -4.61 -3.37 3.92
N VAL A 108 -5.73 -3.70 3.32
CA VAL A 108 -6.02 -3.39 1.91
C VAL A 108 -7.26 -2.51 1.88
N ASN A 109 -7.10 -1.28 1.44
CA ASN A 109 -8.21 -0.35 1.25
C ASN A 109 -8.37 -0.03 -0.23
N VAL A 110 -9.56 -0.24 -0.77
CA VAL A 110 -9.87 -0.02 -2.19
C VAL A 110 -10.94 1.05 -2.32
N THR A 111 -10.66 2.08 -3.08
CA THR A 111 -11.66 3.06 -3.53
C THR A 111 -11.91 2.86 -5.01
N MET A 112 -13.16 2.62 -5.37
CA MET A 112 -13.53 2.26 -6.73
C MET A 112 -14.64 3.15 -7.28
N SER A 113 -14.74 3.24 -8.60
CA SER A 113 -15.90 3.84 -9.27
C SER A 113 -17.14 2.94 -9.13
N GLU A 114 -18.33 3.54 -9.22
CA GLU A 114 -19.61 2.81 -9.07
C GLU A 114 -19.86 1.73 -10.11
N ASP A 115 -19.20 1.82 -11.26
CA ASP A 115 -19.34 0.91 -12.42
C ASP A 115 -18.34 -0.25 -12.41
N LEU A 116 -17.59 -0.43 -11.31
CA LEU A 116 -16.58 -1.47 -11.23
C LEU A 116 -17.18 -2.86 -11.02
N LEU A 117 -16.56 -3.86 -11.64
CA LEU A 117 -17.03 -5.25 -11.57
C LEU A 117 -16.49 -5.95 -10.30
N ILE A 118 -17.30 -6.82 -9.72
CA ILE A 118 -16.87 -7.67 -8.59
C ILE A 118 -15.65 -8.54 -8.98
N SER A 119 -15.58 -8.98 -10.23
CA SER A 119 -14.45 -9.76 -10.75
C SER A 119 -13.11 -9.03 -10.65
N ASP A 120 -13.11 -7.70 -10.80
CA ASP A 120 -11.89 -6.88 -10.70
C ASP A 120 -11.37 -6.87 -9.25
N MET A 121 -12.29 -6.82 -8.29
CA MET A 121 -11.97 -6.93 -6.86
C MET A 121 -11.43 -8.30 -6.49
N ASP A 122 -12.04 -9.36 -6.99
CA ASP A 122 -11.60 -10.73 -6.71
C ASP A 122 -10.21 -10.98 -7.28
N GLU A 123 -9.93 -10.52 -8.51
CA GLU A 123 -8.62 -10.63 -9.14
C GLU A 123 -7.55 -9.88 -8.35
N LEU A 124 -7.83 -8.63 -7.97
CA LEU A 124 -6.90 -7.82 -7.18
C LEU A 124 -6.60 -8.46 -5.82
N THR A 125 -7.64 -8.87 -5.09
CA THR A 125 -7.50 -9.44 -3.75
C THR A 125 -6.73 -10.75 -3.80
N ALA A 126 -7.00 -11.61 -4.78
CA ALA A 126 -6.27 -12.86 -4.98
C ALA A 126 -4.78 -12.59 -5.26
N ALA A 127 -4.47 -11.64 -6.14
CA ALA A 127 -3.08 -11.31 -6.47
C ALA A 127 -2.31 -10.74 -5.28
N ILE A 128 -2.95 -9.91 -4.45
CA ILE A 128 -2.32 -9.37 -3.23
C ILE A 128 -2.08 -10.48 -2.21
N ALA A 129 -3.05 -11.38 -2.00
CA ALA A 129 -2.92 -12.50 -1.08
C ALA A 129 -1.82 -13.47 -1.52
N ASP A 130 -1.75 -13.80 -2.81
CA ASP A 130 -0.71 -14.69 -3.37
C ASP A 130 0.71 -14.10 -3.27
N ALA A 131 0.83 -12.79 -3.24
CA ALA A 131 2.13 -12.12 -3.11
C ALA A 131 2.63 -12.05 -1.66
N ALA A 132 1.75 -12.18 -0.68
CA ALA A 132 2.06 -12.12 0.74
C ALA A 132 2.53 -13.49 1.30
N ASP A 133 2.53 -13.67 2.61
CA ASP A 133 2.81 -14.95 3.26
C ASP A 133 1.57 -15.87 3.17
N ASP A 134 1.77 -17.19 3.13
CA ASP A 134 0.69 -18.20 3.07
C ASP A 134 -0.30 -18.11 4.24
N ASN A 135 0.11 -17.57 5.38
CA ASN A 135 -0.73 -17.38 6.57
C ASN A 135 -1.04 -15.89 6.81
N VAL A 136 -1.15 -15.11 5.76
CA VAL A 136 -1.41 -13.68 5.86
C VAL A 136 -2.77 -13.38 6.49
N GLU A 137 -2.79 -12.46 7.45
CA GLU A 137 -4.01 -11.85 7.98
C GLU A 137 -4.30 -10.57 7.19
N ILE A 138 -5.45 -10.51 6.52
CA ILE A 138 -5.84 -9.37 5.70
C ILE A 138 -7.06 -8.70 6.31
N ILE A 139 -6.93 -7.41 6.61
CA ILE A 139 -8.05 -6.53 6.93
C ILE A 139 -8.38 -5.74 5.68
N PHE A 140 -9.63 -5.84 5.25
CA PHE A 140 -10.09 -5.28 3.99
C PHE A 140 -11.11 -4.18 4.22
N GLY A 141 -10.91 -3.05 3.54
CA GLY A 141 -11.88 -1.95 3.46
C GLY A 141 -12.17 -1.58 2.01
N ASN A 142 -13.38 -1.15 1.73
CA ASN A 142 -13.72 -0.63 0.42
C ASN A 142 -14.69 0.55 0.50
N GLY A 143 -14.55 1.45 -0.44
CA GLY A 143 -15.42 2.60 -0.62
C GLY A 143 -15.64 2.94 -2.09
N THR A 144 -16.65 3.74 -2.35
CA THR A 144 -17.02 4.17 -3.69
C THR A 144 -16.71 5.65 -3.89
N ASN A 145 -16.15 5.98 -5.05
CA ASN A 145 -15.95 7.35 -5.49
C ASN A 145 -16.85 7.63 -6.70
N PRO A 146 -17.95 8.37 -6.54
CA PRO A 146 -18.89 8.66 -7.63
C PRO A 146 -18.33 9.63 -8.69
N ASP A 147 -17.23 10.31 -8.37
CA ASP A 147 -16.60 11.30 -9.27
C ASP A 147 -15.66 10.65 -10.30
N THR A 148 -15.41 9.33 -10.19
CA THR A 148 -14.54 8.58 -11.09
C THR A 148 -15.33 7.59 -11.93
N LYS A 149 -14.77 7.19 -13.07
CA LYS A 149 -15.32 6.15 -13.96
C LYS A 149 -14.24 5.15 -14.30
N ASP A 150 -14.62 3.88 -14.24
CA ASP A 150 -13.77 2.75 -14.61
C ASP A 150 -12.36 2.85 -14.02
N ALA A 151 -12.30 3.32 -12.76
CA ALA A 151 -11.07 3.58 -12.04
C ALA A 151 -11.08 2.93 -10.66
N MET A 152 -9.90 2.58 -10.18
CA MET A 152 -9.67 1.97 -8.89
C MET A 152 -8.39 2.53 -8.26
N ASP A 153 -8.47 2.91 -7.00
CA ASP A 153 -7.35 3.30 -6.15
C ASP A 153 -7.18 2.29 -5.04
N VAL A 154 -5.97 1.85 -4.80
CA VAL A 154 -5.67 0.83 -3.78
C VAL A 154 -4.54 1.31 -2.89
N THR A 155 -4.75 1.22 -1.59
CA THR A 155 -3.72 1.42 -0.58
C THR A 155 -3.50 0.12 0.17
N VAL A 156 -2.27 -0.37 0.20
CA VAL A 156 -1.87 -1.56 0.94
C VAL A 156 -0.85 -1.17 2.00
N ILE A 157 -1.14 -1.50 3.26
CA ILE A 157 -0.18 -1.43 4.35
C ILE A 157 0.22 -2.87 4.69
N ALA A 158 1.49 -3.18 4.51
CA ALA A 158 2.06 -4.49 4.79
C ALA A 158 2.95 -4.43 6.02
N ALA A 159 2.83 -5.40 6.91
CA ALA A 159 3.53 -5.43 8.17
C ALA A 159 3.85 -6.87 8.61
N ASP A 160 4.65 -6.99 9.67
CA ASP A 160 5.05 -8.27 10.26
C ASP A 160 5.71 -9.20 9.22
N PHE A 161 6.78 -8.69 8.61
CA PHE A 161 7.58 -9.46 7.67
C PHE A 161 8.40 -10.53 8.37
N VAL A 162 8.54 -11.70 7.75
CA VAL A 162 9.53 -12.68 8.18
C VAL A 162 10.91 -12.05 8.04
N ASP A 163 11.61 -11.85 9.15
CA ASP A 163 12.95 -11.25 9.15
C ASP A 163 13.88 -12.07 8.24
N ARG A 164 14.43 -11.42 7.21
CA ARG A 164 15.47 -12.03 6.37
C ARG A 164 16.81 -12.17 7.10
N ASP A 165 16.91 -11.64 8.32
CA ASP A 165 18.12 -11.74 9.15
C ASP A 165 18.20 -13.06 9.94
N ASP A 166 17.18 -13.92 9.88
CA ASP A 166 17.14 -15.24 10.50
C ASP A 166 17.44 -16.40 9.53
N VAL A 167 17.99 -16.12 8.36
CA VAL A 167 18.52 -17.18 7.47
C VAL A 167 20.01 -17.35 7.76
N PRO A 168 20.42 -18.52 8.30
CA PRO A 168 21.80 -18.82 8.66
C PRO A 168 22.75 -18.84 7.46
#